data_41dce32ca4a97810ee894438651128b4
#
_entry.id   41dce32ca4a97810ee894438651128b4
#
_cell.length_a   1.000
_cell.length_b   1.000
_cell.length_c   1.000
_cell.angle_alpha   90.00
_cell.angle_beta   90.00
_cell.angle_gamma   90.00
#
_symmetry.space_group_name_H-M   'P 1'
#
loop_
_entity.id
_entity.type
_entity.pdbx_description
1 polymer ?
#
loop_
_entity_poly.entity_id
_entity_poly.type
_entity_poly.pdbx_seq_one_letter_code
_entity_poly.pdbx_strand_id
1 'polypeptide(L)'
;MRVLIAEDQFLLRDGLSRMLQALGNEVVAVVQTASELRRALLTEDVDVAIVDVRLPPTFTDEGLRIAIEARRKRPGLPVLVLSQYVETLYARELMEDRCGGVGYLLKDRVLGGEQF
;
A
#
# COMPACT_ATOMS: atom_id res chain seq x y z
N MET A 1 -9.46 4.19 -11.32
CA MET A 1 -9.56 3.88 -9.87
C MET A 1 -8.91 4.99 -9.07
N ARG A 2 -9.40 5.20 -7.89
CA ARG A 2 -8.84 6.17 -6.94
C ARG A 2 -7.82 5.46 -6.06
N VAL A 3 -6.57 5.86 -6.15
CA VAL A 3 -5.43 5.14 -5.56
C VAL A 3 -4.77 5.98 -4.47
N LEU A 4 -4.52 5.35 -3.32
CA LEU A 4 -3.71 5.89 -2.24
C LEU A 4 -2.35 5.20 -2.27
N ILE A 5 -1.26 5.97 -2.20
CA ILE A 5 0.11 5.43 -2.13
C ILE A 5 0.73 5.84 -0.80
N ALA A 6 1.22 4.85 -0.04
CA ALA A 6 1.98 5.08 1.18
C ALA A 6 3.39 4.51 1.01
N GLU A 7 4.36 5.38 0.75
CA GLU A 7 5.76 5.03 0.49
C GLU A 7 6.65 6.23 0.83
N ASP A 8 7.71 6.00 1.61
CA ASP A 8 8.61 7.06 2.03
C ASP A 8 9.75 7.34 1.05
N GLN A 9 10.10 6.39 0.19
CA GLN A 9 11.16 6.56 -0.78
C GLN A 9 10.67 7.36 -1.99
N PHE A 10 11.26 8.52 -2.22
CA PHE A 10 10.82 9.46 -3.24
C PHE A 10 10.78 8.86 -4.64
N LEU A 11 11.85 8.18 -5.07
CA LEU A 11 11.92 7.65 -6.42
C LEU A 11 10.85 6.60 -6.69
N LEU A 12 10.64 5.70 -5.73
CA LEU A 12 9.61 4.66 -5.87
C LEU A 12 8.21 5.28 -5.83
N ARG A 13 7.97 6.20 -4.90
CA ARG A 13 6.69 6.89 -4.78
C ARG A 13 6.35 7.66 -6.05
N ASP A 14 7.29 8.43 -6.58
CA ASP A 14 7.08 9.20 -7.79
C ASP A 14 6.86 8.30 -9.00
N GLY A 15 7.66 7.24 -9.13
CA GLY A 15 7.53 6.28 -10.22
C GLY A 15 6.18 5.56 -10.22
N LEU A 16 5.73 5.12 -9.06
CA LEU A 16 4.41 4.49 -8.91
C LEU A 16 3.30 5.46 -9.29
N SER A 17 3.37 6.69 -8.79
CA SER A 17 2.37 7.71 -9.08
C SER A 17 2.25 7.98 -10.58
N ARG A 18 3.37 8.17 -11.26
CA ARG A 18 3.40 8.42 -12.70
C ARG A 18 2.87 7.23 -13.50
N MET A 19 3.27 6.03 -13.12
CA MET A 19 2.84 4.81 -13.80
C MET A 19 1.32 4.61 -13.68
N LEU A 20 0.78 4.80 -12.48
CA LEU A 20 -0.65 4.64 -12.24
C LEU A 20 -1.47 5.67 -12.99
N GLN A 21 -0.99 6.92 -13.03
CA GLN A 21 -1.65 7.97 -13.81
C GLN A 21 -1.62 7.66 -15.30
N ALA A 22 -0.50 7.14 -15.81
CA ALA A 22 -0.39 6.74 -17.20
C ALA A 22 -1.35 5.61 -17.57
N LEU A 23 -1.70 4.76 -16.62
CA LEU A 23 -2.68 3.67 -16.80
C LEU A 23 -4.12 4.12 -16.60
N GLY A 24 -4.36 5.42 -16.39
CA GLY A 24 -5.71 5.97 -16.26
C GLY A 24 -6.26 6.04 -14.84
N ASN A 25 -5.41 5.81 -13.83
CA ASN A 25 -5.84 5.89 -12.44
C ASN A 25 -5.65 7.30 -11.88
N GLU A 26 -6.48 7.65 -10.89
CA GLU A 26 -6.34 8.90 -10.16
C GLU A 26 -5.60 8.63 -8.85
N VAL A 27 -4.47 9.27 -8.64
CA VAL A 27 -3.73 9.18 -7.39
C VAL A 27 -4.26 10.27 -6.46
N VAL A 28 -5.09 9.87 -5.49
CA VAL A 28 -5.82 10.83 -4.65
C VAL A 28 -5.02 11.26 -3.43
N ALA A 29 -4.05 10.44 -3.00
CA ALA A 29 -3.21 10.78 -1.87
C ALA A 29 -1.87 10.05 -1.99
N VAL A 30 -0.80 10.73 -1.61
CA VAL A 30 0.55 10.16 -1.53
C VAL A 30 1.09 10.54 -0.16
N VAL A 31 1.32 9.55 0.69
CA VAL A 31 1.72 9.76 2.07
C VAL A 31 3.04 9.04 2.38
N GLN A 32 3.75 9.49 3.41
CA GLN A 32 5.09 9.03 3.73
C GLN A 32 5.23 8.41 5.10
N THR A 33 4.27 8.62 5.98
CA THR A 33 4.33 8.15 7.37
C THR A 33 3.09 7.34 7.73
N ALA A 34 3.20 6.58 8.82
CA ALA A 34 2.08 5.79 9.33
C ALA A 34 0.90 6.67 9.72
N SER A 35 1.14 7.80 10.39
CA SER A 35 0.07 8.70 10.80
C SER A 35 -0.64 9.34 9.61
N GLU A 36 0.11 9.72 8.59
CA GLU A 36 -0.48 10.24 7.36
C GLU A 36 -1.33 9.20 6.64
N LEU A 37 -0.84 7.95 6.60
CA LEU A 37 -1.59 6.85 6.00
C LEU A 37 -2.92 6.63 6.72
N ARG A 38 -2.89 6.55 8.05
CA ARG A 38 -4.10 6.34 8.84
C ARG A 38 -5.11 7.45 8.60
N ARG A 39 -4.64 8.70 8.57
CA ARG A 39 -5.50 9.85 8.32
C ARG A 39 -6.10 9.83 6.91
N ALA A 40 -5.30 9.51 5.91
CA ALA A 40 -5.77 9.47 4.52
C ALA A 40 -6.83 8.39 4.32
N LEU A 41 -6.68 7.23 4.97
CA LEU A 41 -7.66 6.16 4.90
C LEU A 41 -9.01 6.55 5.54
N LEU A 42 -8.99 7.49 6.48
CA LEU A 42 -10.22 7.98 7.11
C LEU A 42 -10.90 9.10 6.32
N THR A 43 -10.12 9.88 5.58
CA THR A 43 -10.63 11.11 4.95
C THR A 43 -10.80 11.02 3.44
N GLU A 44 -10.08 10.11 2.78
CA GLU A 44 -10.13 10.00 1.32
C GLU A 44 -11.01 8.85 0.88
N ASP A 45 -11.67 9.04 -0.26
CA ASP A 45 -12.41 7.97 -0.93
C ASP A 45 -11.44 7.19 -1.81
N VAL A 46 -11.09 5.98 -1.38
CA VAL A 46 -10.02 5.18 -1.98
C VAL A 46 -10.59 3.87 -2.50
N ASP A 47 -10.27 3.54 -3.76
CA ASP A 47 -10.63 2.25 -4.37
C ASP A 47 -9.58 1.19 -4.09
N VAL A 48 -8.30 1.59 -3.99
CA VAL A 48 -7.19 0.68 -3.68
C VAL A 48 -6.08 1.43 -2.97
N ALA A 49 -5.45 0.78 -1.97
CA ALA A 49 -4.31 1.33 -1.27
C ALA A 49 -3.04 0.54 -1.60
N ILE A 50 -1.99 1.23 -2.00
CA ILE A 50 -0.65 0.65 -2.21
C ILE A 50 0.19 1.09 -1.01
N VAL A 51 0.60 0.14 -0.17
CA VAL A 51 1.15 0.43 1.14
C VAL A 51 2.49 -0.26 1.35
N ASP A 52 3.53 0.53 1.68
CA ASP A 52 4.80 -0.02 2.13
C ASP A 52 4.62 -0.62 3.52
N VAL A 53 5.17 -1.83 3.73
CA VAL A 53 5.16 -2.49 5.04
C VAL A 53 5.81 -1.62 6.10
N ARG A 54 6.97 -1.03 5.77
CA ARG A 54 7.81 -0.30 6.72
C ARG A 54 7.76 1.19 6.47
N LEU A 55 7.02 1.89 7.31
CA LEU A 55 6.88 3.34 7.25
C LEU A 55 7.49 4.01 8.48
N PRO A 56 7.93 5.30 8.36
CA PRO A 56 8.31 6.05 9.56
C PRO A 56 7.18 6.09 10.58
N PRO A 57 7.45 6.18 11.88
CA PRO A 57 8.76 6.52 12.45
C PRO A 57 9.71 5.35 12.72
N THR A 58 9.23 4.12 12.86
CA THR A 58 10.10 3.02 13.29
C THR A 58 10.61 2.13 12.16
N PHE A 59 10.00 2.20 10.98
CA PHE A 59 10.36 1.39 9.81
C PHE A 59 10.31 -0.12 10.10
N THR A 60 9.38 -0.56 10.93
CA THR A 60 9.17 -1.98 11.21
C THR A 60 8.01 -2.54 10.38
N ASP A 61 6.78 -2.41 10.86
CA ASP A 61 5.62 -2.98 10.17
C ASP A 61 4.39 -2.05 10.21
N GLU A 62 4.61 -0.76 10.40
CA GLU A 62 3.52 0.19 10.60
C GLU A 62 2.53 0.20 9.44
N GLY A 63 3.04 0.20 8.20
CA GLY A 63 2.16 0.22 7.03
C GLY A 63 1.27 -1.01 6.96
N LEU A 64 1.85 -2.17 7.24
CA LEU A 64 1.10 -3.43 7.21
C LEU A 64 0.05 -3.47 8.31
N ARG A 65 0.39 -3.02 9.52
CA ARG A 65 -0.57 -2.97 10.64
C ARG A 65 -1.74 -2.07 10.33
N ILE A 66 -1.48 -0.91 9.74
CA ILE A 66 -2.54 0.04 9.37
C ILE A 66 -3.42 -0.54 8.26
N ALA A 67 -2.82 -1.24 7.30
CA ALA A 67 -3.58 -1.91 6.24
C ALA A 67 -4.53 -2.97 6.81
N ILE A 68 -4.05 -3.79 7.74
CA ILE A 68 -4.87 -4.79 8.42
C ILE A 68 -6.01 -4.12 9.18
N GLU A 69 -5.72 -3.07 9.93
CA GLU A 69 -6.72 -2.29 10.68
C GLU A 69 -7.78 -1.72 9.75
N ALA A 70 -7.37 -1.15 8.62
CA ALA A 70 -8.28 -0.57 7.65
C ALA A 70 -9.23 -1.62 7.05
N ARG A 71 -8.71 -2.81 6.74
CA ARG A 71 -9.53 -3.89 6.21
C ARG A 71 -10.50 -4.46 7.22
N ARG A 72 -10.18 -4.41 8.51
CA ARG A 72 -11.13 -4.79 9.57
C ARG A 72 -12.31 -3.83 9.65
N LYS A 73 -12.06 -2.54 9.44
CA LYS A 73 -13.10 -1.51 9.45
C LYS A 73 -13.86 -1.44 8.12
N ARG A 74 -13.19 -1.74 7.04
CA ARG A 74 -13.76 -1.70 5.68
C ARG A 74 -13.41 -3.01 4.97
N PRO A 75 -14.18 -4.08 5.23
CA PRO A 75 -13.93 -5.37 4.58
C PRO A 75 -14.00 -5.26 3.07
N GLY A 76 -13.04 -5.87 2.39
CA GLY A 76 -12.98 -5.82 0.94
C GLY A 76 -12.20 -4.65 0.37
N LEU A 77 -11.65 -3.75 1.19
CA LEU A 77 -10.76 -2.69 0.68
C LEU A 77 -9.55 -3.34 0.01
N PRO A 78 -9.35 -3.14 -1.30
CA PRO A 78 -8.19 -3.71 -1.98
C PRO A 78 -6.89 -3.07 -1.48
N VAL A 79 -5.92 -3.91 -1.14
CA VAL A 79 -4.61 -3.45 -0.66
C VAL A 79 -3.52 -4.19 -1.40
N LEU A 80 -2.56 -3.45 -1.95
CA LEU A 80 -1.33 -3.97 -2.51
C LEU A 80 -0.19 -3.61 -1.57
N VAL A 81 0.45 -4.62 -1.00
CA VAL A 81 1.52 -4.42 -0.02
C VAL A 81 2.87 -4.44 -0.73
N LEU A 82 3.68 -3.42 -0.49
CA LEU A 82 5.05 -3.32 -1.00
C LEU A 82 6.03 -3.70 0.08
N SER A 83 7.03 -4.53 -0.25
CA SER A 83 8.07 -4.93 0.70
C SER A 83 9.39 -5.18 0.01
N GLN A 84 10.50 -4.89 0.69
CA GLN A 84 11.84 -5.28 0.26
C GLN A 84 12.12 -6.75 0.52
N TYR A 85 11.43 -7.33 1.49
CA TYR A 85 11.62 -8.70 1.95
C TYR A 85 10.30 -9.45 1.96
N VAL A 86 10.38 -10.78 1.90
CA VAL A 86 9.19 -11.60 2.08
C VAL A 86 8.82 -11.60 3.57
N GLU A 87 7.73 -10.92 3.90
CA GLU A 87 7.20 -10.82 5.27
C GLU A 87 6.14 -11.91 5.47
N THR A 88 6.57 -13.16 5.54
CA THR A 88 5.67 -14.31 5.44
C THR A 88 4.57 -14.35 6.52
N LEU A 89 4.92 -13.99 7.75
CA LEU A 89 3.96 -14.05 8.86
C LEU A 89 2.82 -13.05 8.69
N TYR A 90 3.19 -11.79 8.43
CA TYR A 90 2.19 -10.71 8.29
C TYR A 90 1.41 -10.81 6.99
N ALA A 91 2.09 -11.23 5.92
CA ALA A 91 1.41 -11.46 4.64
C ALA A 91 0.35 -12.54 4.80
N ARG A 92 0.64 -13.61 5.54
CA ARG A 92 -0.34 -14.66 5.82
C ARG A 92 -1.54 -14.12 6.57
N GLU A 93 -1.33 -13.32 7.62
CA GLU A 93 -2.43 -12.72 8.39
C GLU A 93 -3.33 -11.87 7.49
N LEU A 94 -2.74 -11.06 6.62
CA LEU A 94 -3.50 -10.23 5.68
C LEU A 94 -4.25 -11.07 4.66
N MET A 95 -3.62 -12.13 4.14
CA MET A 95 -4.21 -12.99 3.11
C MET A 95 -5.25 -13.96 3.68
N GLU A 96 -5.28 -14.21 4.96
CA GLU A 96 -6.33 -14.99 5.62
C GLU A 96 -7.67 -14.25 5.65
N ASP A 97 -7.66 -12.96 5.39
CA ASP A 97 -8.88 -12.18 5.21
C ASP A 97 -9.59 -12.68 3.94
N ARG A 98 -10.75 -13.29 4.13
CA ARG A 98 -11.51 -13.95 3.06
C ARG A 98 -12.24 -13.01 2.14
N CYS A 99 -12.16 -11.70 2.37
CA CYS A 99 -12.80 -10.71 1.51
C CYS A 99 -12.07 -10.50 0.17
N GLY A 100 -10.89 -11.08 0.01
CA GLY A 100 -10.09 -10.90 -1.21
C GLY A 100 -9.51 -9.50 -1.33
N GLY A 101 -8.94 -9.19 -2.50
CA GLY A 101 -8.41 -7.85 -2.77
C GLY A 101 -7.06 -7.56 -2.13
N VAL A 102 -6.29 -8.58 -1.76
CA VAL A 102 -4.95 -8.40 -1.20
C VAL A 102 -3.90 -8.89 -2.19
N GLY A 103 -2.93 -8.04 -2.48
CA GLY A 103 -1.76 -8.40 -3.26
C GLY A 103 -0.48 -8.13 -2.47
N TYR A 104 0.59 -8.81 -2.83
CA TYR A 104 1.90 -8.65 -2.22
C TYR A 104 2.94 -8.50 -3.31
N LEU A 105 3.74 -7.42 -3.26
CA LEU A 105 4.68 -7.08 -4.31
C LEU A 105 6.04 -6.73 -3.72
N LEU A 106 7.09 -7.36 -4.24
CA LEU A 106 8.45 -7.03 -3.84
C LEU A 106 8.91 -5.76 -4.53
N LYS A 107 9.59 -4.87 -3.81
CA LYS A 107 10.01 -3.56 -4.34
C LYS A 107 10.98 -3.67 -5.51
N ASP A 108 11.86 -4.66 -5.53
CA ASP A 108 12.78 -4.87 -6.63
C ASP A 108 12.07 -5.21 -7.93
N ARG A 109 10.94 -5.89 -7.86
CA ARG A 109 10.10 -6.20 -9.03
C ARG A 109 9.43 -4.95 -9.59
N VAL A 110 8.99 -4.06 -8.71
CA VAL A 110 8.40 -2.77 -9.12
C VAL A 110 9.44 -1.94 -9.86
N LEU A 111 10.64 -1.84 -9.30
CA LEU A 111 11.73 -1.08 -9.92
C LEU A 111 12.15 -1.65 -11.27
N GLY A 112 12.04 -2.98 -11.44
CA GLY A 112 12.27 -3.62 -12.73
C GLY A 112 11.11 -3.53 -13.70
N GLY A 113 9.94 -3.05 -13.24
CA GLY A 113 8.74 -2.94 -14.08
C GLY A 113 8.08 -4.26 -14.45
N GLU A 114 8.49 -5.37 -13.85
CA GLU A 114 8.09 -6.71 -14.27
C GLU A 114 6.67 -7.08 -13.86
N GLN A 115 6.13 -6.46 -12.80
CA GLN A 115 4.83 -6.83 -12.23
C GLN A 115 3.76 -5.77 -12.42
N PHE A 116 4.09 -4.68 -13.08
CA PHE A 116 3.15 -3.66 -13.46
C PHE A 116 2.91 -3.67 -14.96
#